data_b7eaf9dd4a1a85c0a3fcfd3cab105ab9
#
_entry.id   b7eaf9dd4a1a85c0a3fcfd3cab105ab9
#
_cell.length_a   1.000
_cell.length_b   1.000
_cell.length_c   1.000
_cell.angle_alpha   90.00
_cell.angle_beta   90.00
_cell.angle_gamma   90.00
#
_symmetry.space_group_name_H-M   'P 1'
#
loop_
_entity.id
_entity.type
_entity.pdbx_description
1 polymer ?
#
loop_
_entity_poly.entity_id
_entity_poly.type
_entity_poly.pdbx_seq_one_letter_code
_entity_poly.pdbx_strand_id
1 'polypeptide(L)'
;MKKEKLSGKFWLALVIFCLTGQVAWTVENMYFNVFIYKMFNASAADISAMVMASAVTAALTTIIMGAVSDKVGRRKAFMSVGYIIWGVSIIAFAYIHSIMLTIVMDCVMTYFGSTANDAAFNAWVTDNTEEQFRGKVEGVIAVLPLIAMLIVAGG
;
A
#
# COMPACT_ATOMS: atom_id res chain seq x y z
N MET A 1 19.09 29.01 16.56
CA MET A 1 18.41 28.12 15.61
C MET A 1 17.21 27.50 16.35
N LYS A 2 15.99 27.92 16.00
CA LYS A 2 14.77 27.25 16.48
C LYS A 2 14.76 25.85 15.88
N LYS A 3 14.82 24.83 16.71
CA LYS A 3 14.50 23.45 16.31
C LYS A 3 13.00 23.43 16.00
N GLU A 4 12.63 23.66 14.74
CA GLU A 4 11.26 23.46 14.31
C GLU A 4 10.96 21.98 14.48
N LYS A 5 10.07 21.68 15.41
CA LYS A 5 9.59 20.29 15.61
C LYS A 5 8.50 20.04 14.57
N LEU A 6 8.56 18.87 13.92
CA LEU A 6 7.46 18.42 13.06
C LEU A 6 6.15 18.44 13.85
N SER A 7 5.08 18.94 13.21
CA SER A 7 3.76 19.07 13.83
C SER A 7 3.23 17.71 14.31
N GLY A 8 2.55 17.70 15.47
CA GLY A 8 1.87 16.50 15.96
C GLY A 8 0.83 15.95 14.96
N LYS A 9 0.19 16.83 14.17
CA LYS A 9 -0.72 16.45 13.09
C LYS A 9 0.01 15.70 11.96
N PHE A 10 1.24 16.07 11.65
CA PHE A 10 2.06 15.36 10.68
C PHE A 10 2.38 13.94 11.17
N TRP A 11 2.82 13.79 12.42
CA TRP A 11 3.13 12.48 13.00
C TRP A 11 1.91 11.56 13.06
N LEU A 12 0.76 12.11 13.43
CA LEU A 12 -0.48 11.36 13.45
C LEU A 12 -0.87 10.88 12.05
N ALA A 13 -0.82 11.75 11.06
CA ALA A 13 -1.12 11.40 9.67
C ALA A 13 -0.12 10.38 9.12
N LEU A 14 1.18 10.55 9.40
CA LEU A 14 2.23 9.61 8.99
C LEU A 14 1.94 8.20 9.53
N VAL A 15 1.69 8.08 10.83
CA VAL A 15 1.45 6.79 11.48
C VAL A 15 0.18 6.15 10.95
N ILE A 16 -0.93 6.90 10.84
CA ILE A 16 -2.22 6.36 10.36
C ILE A 16 -2.08 5.87 8.91
N PHE A 17 -1.60 6.70 8.00
CA PHE A 17 -1.49 6.30 6.59
C PHE A 17 -0.49 5.16 6.37
N CYS A 18 0.67 5.24 7.02
CA CYS A 18 1.67 4.19 6.90
C CYS A 18 1.16 2.86 7.49
N LEU A 19 0.58 2.88 8.70
CA LEU A 19 0.09 1.68 9.35
C LEU A 19 -1.07 1.05 8.57
N THR A 20 -2.03 1.87 8.10
CA THR A 20 -3.16 1.39 7.29
C THR A 20 -2.67 0.73 6.01
N GLY A 21 -1.74 1.36 5.30
CA GLY A 21 -1.14 0.80 4.09
C GLY A 21 -0.39 -0.51 4.35
N GLN A 22 0.39 -0.56 5.43
CA GLN A 22 1.15 -1.76 5.79
C GLN A 22 0.26 -2.91 6.27
N VAL A 23 -0.82 -2.64 6.99
CA VAL A 23 -1.82 -3.64 7.36
C VAL A 23 -2.50 -4.20 6.12
N ALA A 24 -2.97 -3.34 5.21
CA ALA A 24 -3.60 -3.77 3.96
C ALA A 24 -2.65 -4.64 3.11
N TRP A 25 -1.40 -4.20 2.94
CA TRP A 25 -0.38 -4.94 2.21
C TRP A 25 -0.05 -6.29 2.87
N THR A 26 0.02 -6.33 4.21
CA THR A 26 0.29 -7.58 4.95
C THR A 26 -0.88 -8.55 4.80
N VAL A 27 -2.12 -8.08 4.91
CA VAL A 27 -3.32 -8.91 4.68
C VAL A 27 -3.31 -9.48 3.26
N GLU A 28 -3.05 -8.66 2.25
CA GLU A 28 -2.96 -9.07 0.85
C GLU A 28 -1.91 -10.16 0.67
N ASN A 29 -0.69 -9.97 1.16
CA ASN A 29 0.39 -10.93 0.94
C ASN A 29 0.29 -12.20 1.80
N MET A 30 -0.25 -12.14 3.02
CA MET A 30 -0.35 -13.31 3.89
C MET A 30 -1.60 -14.14 3.60
N TYR A 31 -2.75 -13.49 3.41
CA TYR A 31 -4.03 -14.21 3.33
C TYR A 31 -4.46 -14.53 1.91
N PHE A 32 -4.16 -13.70 0.92
CA PHE A 32 -4.61 -13.96 -0.45
C PHE A 32 -3.98 -15.17 -1.08
N ASN A 33 -2.68 -15.36 -0.92
CA ASN A 33 -2.01 -16.53 -1.44
C ASN A 33 -2.60 -17.83 -0.84
N VAL A 34 -2.87 -17.81 0.48
CA VAL A 34 -3.50 -18.94 1.17
C VAL A 34 -4.96 -19.12 0.75
N PHE A 35 -5.70 -18.02 0.56
CA PHE A 35 -7.08 -18.03 0.11
C PHE A 35 -7.20 -18.69 -1.28
N ILE A 36 -6.39 -18.23 -2.23
CA ILE A 36 -6.38 -18.75 -3.59
C ILE A 36 -6.00 -20.24 -3.62
N TYR A 37 -5.00 -20.61 -2.86
CA TYR A 37 -4.59 -22.00 -2.73
C TYR A 37 -5.72 -22.90 -2.21
N LYS A 38 -6.42 -22.46 -1.15
CA LYS A 38 -7.49 -23.24 -0.51
C LYS A 38 -8.80 -23.24 -1.28
N MET A 39 -9.19 -22.12 -1.88
CA MET A 39 -10.49 -21.97 -2.54
C MET A 39 -10.50 -22.47 -3.98
N PHE A 40 -9.40 -22.32 -4.69
CA PHE A 40 -9.33 -22.64 -6.13
C PHE A 40 -8.38 -23.77 -6.45
N ASN A 41 -7.73 -24.41 -5.47
CA ASN A 41 -6.65 -25.36 -5.70
C ASN A 41 -5.59 -24.82 -6.66
N ALA A 42 -5.28 -23.52 -6.55
CA ALA A 42 -4.36 -22.85 -7.45
C ALA A 42 -2.98 -23.52 -7.40
N SER A 43 -2.40 -23.74 -8.55
CA SER A 43 -1.05 -24.28 -8.66
C SER A 43 -0.01 -23.21 -8.23
N ALA A 44 1.20 -23.65 -7.94
CA ALA A 44 2.30 -22.74 -7.68
C ALA A 44 2.57 -21.82 -8.90
N ALA A 45 2.29 -22.29 -10.11
CA ALA A 45 2.40 -21.51 -11.33
C ALA A 45 1.36 -20.38 -11.38
N ASP A 46 0.11 -20.63 -10.99
CA ASP A 46 -0.96 -19.62 -10.94
C ASP A 46 -0.62 -18.53 -9.92
N ILE A 47 -0.16 -18.90 -8.74
CA ILE A 47 0.28 -17.95 -7.69
C ILE A 47 1.47 -17.12 -8.19
N SER A 48 2.45 -17.76 -8.83
CA SER A 48 3.61 -17.06 -9.39
C SER A 48 3.20 -16.07 -10.49
N ALA A 49 2.27 -16.47 -11.37
CA ALA A 49 1.75 -15.60 -12.42
C ALA A 49 1.03 -14.38 -11.83
N MET A 50 0.22 -14.58 -10.78
CA MET A 50 -0.45 -13.49 -10.06
C MET A 50 0.57 -12.52 -9.45
N VAL A 51 1.53 -13.02 -8.68
CA VAL A 51 2.57 -12.19 -8.04
C VAL A 51 3.39 -11.42 -9.07
N MET A 52 3.74 -12.06 -10.20
CA MET A 52 4.46 -11.37 -11.29
C MET A 52 3.62 -10.26 -11.93
N ALA A 53 2.34 -10.53 -12.23
CA ALA A 53 1.45 -9.53 -12.79
C ALA A 53 1.27 -8.33 -11.85
N SER A 54 1.10 -8.58 -10.57
CA SER A 54 1.00 -7.54 -9.54
C SER A 54 2.30 -6.74 -9.39
N ALA A 55 3.46 -7.39 -9.40
CA ALA A 55 4.74 -6.71 -9.33
C ALA A 55 4.97 -5.77 -10.52
N VAL A 56 4.65 -6.20 -11.73
CA VAL A 56 4.72 -5.35 -12.94
C VAL A 56 3.73 -4.19 -12.83
N THR A 57 2.50 -4.47 -12.40
CA THR A 57 1.48 -3.43 -12.17
C THR A 57 1.95 -2.41 -11.14
N ALA A 58 2.51 -2.85 -10.01
CA ALA A 58 3.05 -1.97 -8.96
C ALA A 58 4.15 -1.05 -9.51
N ALA A 59 5.12 -1.62 -10.22
CA ALA A 59 6.25 -0.86 -10.77
C ALA A 59 5.78 0.21 -11.76
N LEU A 60 4.93 -0.16 -12.72
CA LEU A 60 4.40 0.77 -13.71
C LEU A 60 3.53 1.84 -13.06
N THR A 61 2.66 1.44 -12.13
CA THR A 61 1.77 2.37 -11.42
C THR A 61 2.57 3.38 -10.60
N THR A 62 3.57 2.94 -9.85
CA THR A 62 4.39 3.83 -9.02
C THR A 62 5.06 4.91 -9.88
N ILE A 63 5.61 4.55 -11.02
CA ILE A 63 6.25 5.51 -11.94
C ILE A 63 5.22 6.50 -12.52
N ILE A 64 4.13 5.97 -13.09
CA ILE A 64 3.12 6.78 -13.78
C ILE A 64 2.36 7.66 -12.79
N MET A 65 1.86 7.08 -11.72
CA MET A 65 1.05 7.80 -10.73
C MET A 65 1.89 8.71 -9.85
N GLY A 66 3.17 8.40 -9.66
CA GLY A 66 4.13 9.32 -9.07
C GLY A 66 4.20 10.62 -9.88
N ALA A 67 4.47 10.52 -11.18
CA ALA A 67 4.52 11.67 -12.08
C ALA A 67 3.18 12.42 -12.18
N VAL A 68 2.05 11.71 -12.20
CA VAL A 68 0.70 12.31 -12.23
C VAL A 68 0.43 13.05 -10.91
N SER A 69 0.73 12.45 -9.77
CA SER A 69 0.51 13.08 -8.47
C SER A 69 1.38 14.34 -8.27
N ASP A 70 2.59 14.33 -8.82
CA ASP A 70 3.48 15.51 -8.84
C ASP A 70 2.87 16.64 -9.66
N LYS A 71 2.38 16.31 -10.85
CA LYS A 71 1.79 17.30 -11.76
C LYS A 71 0.49 17.89 -11.23
N VAL A 72 -0.34 17.10 -10.58
CA VAL A 72 -1.63 17.54 -10.00
C VAL A 72 -1.43 18.26 -8.66
N GLY A 73 -0.36 17.97 -7.91
CA GLY A 73 -0.05 18.58 -6.61
C GLY A 73 -1.02 18.25 -5.47
N ARG A 74 -1.96 17.32 -5.67
CA ARG A 74 -3.01 16.95 -4.72
C ARG A 74 -2.76 15.57 -4.08
N ARG A 75 -1.58 15.35 -3.52
CA ARG A 75 -1.15 14.04 -2.99
C ARG A 75 -2.11 13.44 -1.98
N LYS A 76 -2.68 14.25 -1.06
CA LYS A 76 -3.65 13.77 -0.06
C LYS A 76 -4.91 13.19 -0.69
N ALA A 77 -5.38 13.76 -1.80
CA ALA A 77 -6.55 13.21 -2.51
C ALA A 77 -6.23 11.84 -3.13
N PHE A 78 -5.06 11.69 -3.75
CA PHE A 78 -4.61 10.40 -4.28
C PHE A 78 -4.47 9.34 -3.19
N MET A 79 -3.91 9.71 -2.02
CA MET A 79 -3.82 8.83 -0.86
C MET A 79 -5.20 8.39 -0.40
N SER A 80 -6.09 9.34 -0.08
CA SER A 80 -7.41 9.04 0.49
C SER A 80 -8.27 8.22 -0.46
N VAL A 81 -8.35 8.61 -1.73
CA VAL A 81 -9.13 7.87 -2.74
C VAL A 81 -8.53 6.49 -2.99
N GLY A 82 -7.21 6.40 -3.13
CA GLY A 82 -6.53 5.14 -3.36
C GLY A 82 -6.72 4.15 -2.20
N TYR A 83 -6.59 4.59 -0.95
CA TYR A 83 -6.83 3.72 0.21
C TYR A 83 -8.29 3.27 0.34
N ILE A 84 -9.26 4.14 0.05
CA ILE A 84 -10.68 3.77 0.07
C ILE A 84 -10.96 2.70 -0.98
N ILE A 85 -10.53 2.91 -2.23
CA ILE A 85 -10.76 1.96 -3.32
C ILE A 85 -10.00 0.66 -3.06
N TRP A 86 -8.79 0.73 -2.56
CA TRP A 86 -8.02 -0.46 -2.18
C TRP A 86 -8.76 -1.28 -1.11
N GLY A 87 -9.26 -0.63 -0.04
CA GLY A 87 -10.05 -1.29 1.00
C GLY A 87 -11.35 -1.91 0.47
N VAL A 88 -12.07 -1.21 -0.40
CA VAL A 88 -13.28 -1.75 -1.06
C VAL A 88 -12.93 -2.95 -1.95
N SER A 89 -11.81 -2.90 -2.67
CA SER A 89 -11.33 -4.01 -3.51
C SER A 89 -11.00 -5.25 -2.69
N ILE A 90 -10.42 -5.09 -1.50
CA ILE A 90 -10.16 -6.20 -0.57
C ILE A 90 -11.47 -6.89 -0.17
N ILE A 91 -12.52 -6.11 0.13
CA ILE A 91 -13.84 -6.65 0.47
C ILE A 91 -14.46 -7.36 -0.75
N ALA A 92 -14.39 -6.74 -1.91
CA ALA A 92 -14.93 -7.30 -3.15
C ALA A 92 -14.26 -8.63 -3.54
N PHE A 93 -12.99 -8.81 -3.18
CA PHE A 93 -12.22 -10.03 -3.43
C PHE A 93 -12.88 -11.27 -2.81
N ALA A 94 -13.55 -11.14 -1.65
CA ALA A 94 -14.25 -12.24 -1.00
C ALA A 94 -15.41 -12.83 -1.81
N TYR A 95 -15.91 -12.10 -2.81
CA TYR A 95 -17.02 -12.53 -3.68
C TYR A 95 -16.57 -13.13 -5.00
N ILE A 96 -15.26 -13.28 -5.22
CA ILE A 96 -14.72 -13.80 -6.49
C ILE A 96 -14.67 -15.32 -6.46
N HIS A 97 -15.07 -15.94 -7.58
CA HIS A 97 -15.16 -17.39 -7.72
C HIS A 97 -14.36 -17.94 -8.91
N SER A 98 -13.40 -17.17 -9.44
CA SER A 98 -12.58 -17.58 -10.60
C SER A 98 -11.14 -17.11 -10.43
N ILE A 99 -10.18 -18.01 -10.75
CA ILE A 99 -8.74 -17.70 -10.70
C ILE A 99 -8.38 -16.52 -11.59
N MET A 100 -8.91 -16.50 -12.83
CA MET A 100 -8.63 -15.41 -13.77
C MET A 100 -9.11 -14.06 -13.22
N LEU A 101 -10.33 -14.02 -12.69
CA LEU A 101 -10.89 -12.81 -12.09
C LEU A 101 -10.11 -12.38 -10.84
N THR A 102 -9.59 -13.35 -10.10
CA THR A 102 -8.72 -13.11 -8.93
C THR A 102 -7.44 -12.40 -9.35
N ILE A 103 -6.75 -12.85 -10.38
CA ILE A 103 -5.53 -12.22 -10.90
C ILE A 103 -5.82 -10.77 -11.35
N VAL A 104 -6.93 -10.56 -12.07
CA VAL A 104 -7.33 -9.22 -12.52
C VAL A 104 -7.62 -8.30 -11.33
N MET A 105 -8.35 -8.79 -10.34
CA MET A 105 -8.66 -8.01 -9.12
C MET A 105 -7.43 -7.71 -8.30
N ASP A 106 -6.48 -8.63 -8.21
CA ASP A 106 -5.21 -8.41 -7.54
C ASP A 106 -4.40 -7.29 -8.22
N CYS A 107 -4.38 -7.27 -9.56
CA CYS A 107 -3.79 -6.16 -10.30
C CYS A 107 -4.52 -4.82 -10.06
N VAL A 108 -5.85 -4.82 -9.96
CA VAL A 108 -6.63 -3.61 -9.65
C VAL A 108 -6.31 -3.12 -8.23
N MET A 109 -6.27 -4.02 -7.25
CA MET A 109 -5.89 -3.70 -5.88
C MET A 109 -4.49 -3.13 -5.81
N THR A 110 -3.53 -3.77 -6.46
CA THR A 110 -2.15 -3.33 -6.56
C THR A 110 -2.04 -1.95 -7.21
N TYR A 111 -2.83 -1.67 -8.26
CA TYR A 111 -2.87 -0.36 -8.88
C TYR A 111 -3.25 0.75 -7.89
N PHE A 112 -4.32 0.57 -7.15
CA PHE A 112 -4.77 1.57 -6.17
C PHE A 112 -3.88 1.62 -4.93
N GLY A 113 -3.42 0.47 -4.44
CA GLY A 113 -2.48 0.38 -3.33
C GLY A 113 -1.16 1.07 -3.63
N SER A 114 -0.55 0.79 -4.78
CA SER A 114 0.70 1.43 -5.20
C SER A 114 0.52 2.92 -5.49
N THR A 115 -0.62 3.34 -6.04
CA THR A 115 -0.94 4.75 -6.22
C THR A 115 -0.97 5.50 -4.88
N ALA A 116 -1.65 4.94 -3.88
CA ALA A 116 -1.82 5.57 -2.58
C ALA A 116 -0.55 5.48 -1.73
N ASN A 117 0.03 4.29 -1.61
CA ASN A 117 1.12 4.00 -0.69
C ASN A 117 2.49 4.28 -1.31
N ASP A 118 2.79 3.73 -2.49
CA ASP A 118 4.14 3.82 -3.02
C ASP A 118 4.38 5.17 -3.72
N ALA A 119 3.42 5.65 -4.49
CA ALA A 119 3.57 6.91 -5.20
C ALA A 119 3.20 8.12 -4.33
N ALA A 120 1.93 8.22 -3.89
CA ALA A 120 1.45 9.43 -3.25
C ALA A 120 1.94 9.59 -1.80
N PHE A 121 1.96 8.52 -1.00
CA PHE A 121 2.40 8.59 0.40
C PHE A 121 3.89 8.91 0.51
N ASN A 122 4.76 8.19 -0.22
CA ASN A 122 6.20 8.45 -0.18
C ASN A 122 6.54 9.86 -0.64
N ALA A 123 5.88 10.35 -1.69
CA ALA A 123 6.05 11.71 -2.15
C ALA A 123 5.52 12.74 -1.14
N TRP A 124 4.39 12.46 -0.46
CA TRP A 124 3.87 13.33 0.59
C TRP A 124 4.83 13.41 1.80
N VAL A 125 5.42 12.29 2.20
CA VAL A 125 6.45 12.26 3.25
C VAL A 125 7.65 13.11 2.86
N THR A 126 8.16 12.94 1.65
CA THR A 126 9.31 13.70 1.15
C THR A 126 9.03 15.21 1.10
N ASP A 127 7.85 15.61 0.64
CA ASP A 127 7.47 17.04 0.53
C ASP A 127 7.29 17.72 1.89
N ASN A 128 6.90 16.96 2.93
CA ASN A 128 6.59 17.51 4.25
C ASN A 128 7.69 17.26 5.29
N THR A 129 8.82 16.69 4.88
CA THR A 129 9.94 16.36 5.78
C THR A 129 11.20 17.09 5.36
N GLU A 130 11.71 17.97 6.23
CA GLU A 130 13.02 18.61 6.05
C GLU A 130 14.14 17.57 6.21
N GLU A 131 15.28 17.81 5.54
CA GLU A 131 16.43 16.88 5.55
C GLU A 131 16.88 16.48 6.95
N GLN A 132 16.88 17.42 7.89
CA GLN A 132 17.28 17.18 9.28
C GLN A 132 16.39 16.20 10.04
N PHE A 133 15.14 15.99 9.59
CA PHE A 133 14.17 15.07 10.22
C PHE A 133 13.99 13.76 9.45
N ARG A 134 14.54 13.63 8.25
CA ARG A 134 14.37 12.44 7.40
C ARG A 134 14.74 11.15 8.13
N GLY A 135 15.86 11.11 8.83
CA GLY A 135 16.28 9.92 9.57
C GLY A 135 15.29 9.46 10.64
N LYS A 136 14.60 10.40 11.31
CA LYS A 136 13.56 10.06 12.30
C LYS A 136 12.30 9.55 11.65
N VAL A 137 11.89 10.17 10.55
CA VAL A 137 10.68 9.80 9.81
C VAL A 137 10.88 8.43 9.17
N GLU A 138 12.00 8.21 8.52
CA GLU A 138 12.36 6.91 7.93
C GLU A 138 12.46 5.81 9.00
N GLY A 139 13.01 6.11 10.17
CA GLY A 139 13.05 5.18 11.30
C GLY A 139 11.65 4.74 11.75
N VAL A 140 10.68 5.66 11.83
CA VAL A 140 9.29 5.34 12.16
C VAL A 140 8.65 4.51 11.05
N ILE A 141 8.83 4.91 9.80
CA ILE A 141 8.31 4.17 8.62
C ILE A 141 8.86 2.74 8.59
N ALA A 142 10.11 2.53 8.95
CA ALA A 142 10.74 1.21 8.97
C ALA A 142 10.19 0.29 10.07
N VAL A 143 9.72 0.84 11.19
CA VAL A 143 9.16 0.06 12.31
C VAL A 143 7.69 -0.29 12.11
N LEU A 144 6.91 0.57 11.47
CA LEU A 144 5.47 0.39 11.29
C LEU A 144 5.07 -0.89 10.55
N PRO A 145 5.78 -1.37 9.52
CA PRO A 145 5.51 -2.67 8.89
C PRO A 145 5.61 -3.85 9.87
N LEU A 146 6.57 -3.81 10.80
CA LEU A 146 6.72 -4.85 11.83
C LEU A 146 5.51 -4.86 12.78
N ILE A 147 5.03 -3.68 13.15
CA ILE A 147 3.82 -3.53 13.98
C ILE A 147 2.59 -4.04 13.21
N ALA A 148 2.45 -3.68 11.94
CA ALA A 148 1.37 -4.17 11.09
C ALA A 148 1.37 -5.70 10.98
N MET A 149 2.54 -6.30 10.79
CA MET A 149 2.68 -7.77 10.75
C MET A 149 2.26 -8.42 12.07
N LEU A 150 2.64 -7.84 13.22
CA LEU A 150 2.22 -8.35 14.54
C LEU A 150 0.72 -8.23 14.75
N ILE A 151 0.09 -7.14 14.30
CA ILE A 151 -1.37 -6.95 14.38
C ILE A 151 -2.09 -7.99 13.55
N VAL A 152 -1.66 -8.21 12.31
CA VAL A 152 -2.29 -9.14 11.37
C VAL A 152 -2.06 -10.59 11.77
N ALA A 153 -0.87 -10.94 12.28
CA ALA A 153 -0.55 -12.30 12.71
C ALA A 153 -1.16 -12.65 14.09
N GLY A 154 -1.44 -11.66 14.93
CA GLY A 154 -2.00 -11.83 16.27
C GLY A 154 -3.53 -11.81 16.33
N GLY A 155 -4.20 -11.41 15.25
CA GLY A 155 -5.67 -11.41 15.12
C GLY A 155 -6.18 -12.61 14.38
#